data_eeac4d2e8a378f552a2fe9f37db6c818
#
_entry.id   eeac4d2e8a378f552a2fe9f37db6c818
#
_cell.length_a   1.000
_cell.length_b   1.000
_cell.length_c   1.000
_cell.angle_alpha   90.00
_cell.angle_beta   90.00
_cell.angle_gamma   90.00
#
_symmetry.space_group_name_H-M   'P 1'
#
loop_
_entity.id
_entity.type
_entity.pdbx_description
1 polymer ?
#
loop_
_entity_poly.entity_id
_entity_poly.type
_entity_poly.pdbx_seq_one_letter_code
_entity_poly.pdbx_strand_id
1 'polypeptide(L)'
;MSDKKSIENFVVRYGQIRDEIAKEMIGQQDVVEHLLLAVIAGGNVLLEGVPGLGKTHLVRTLSKVLSVPFSRIQFTPDLMPADITGTNILVKTEEGNKFQFQPGPLFSSIVLADEINRATPKTQSALLEAMQEHAVTAGGQTRPLASDSAWMLRNCRHS
;
A
#
# COMPACT_ATOMS: atom_id res chain seq x y z
N MET A 1 -0.48 -28.56 20.96
CA MET A 1 -0.65 -27.53 22.03
C MET A 1 -0.10 -26.16 21.64
N SER A 2 0.87 -26.04 20.75
CA SER A 2 1.42 -24.77 20.25
C SER A 2 0.39 -23.93 19.46
N ASP A 3 -0.37 -24.55 18.57
CA ASP A 3 -1.29 -23.86 17.65
C ASP A 3 -2.46 -23.15 18.33
N LYS A 4 -3.04 -23.76 19.37
CA LYS A 4 -4.16 -23.16 20.10
C LYS A 4 -3.77 -21.85 20.78
N LYS A 5 -2.60 -21.79 21.40
CA LYS A 5 -2.07 -20.58 22.05
C LYS A 5 -1.72 -19.49 21.04
N SER A 6 -1.26 -19.89 19.84
CA SER A 6 -1.00 -18.96 18.74
C SER A 6 -2.28 -18.33 18.21
N ILE A 7 -3.35 -19.12 18.06
CA ILE A 7 -4.66 -18.63 17.63
C ILE A 7 -5.25 -17.68 18.68
N GLU A 8 -5.20 -18.06 19.97
CA GLU A 8 -5.70 -17.21 21.06
C GLU A 8 -4.96 -15.86 21.09
N ASN A 9 -3.64 -15.87 20.98
CA ASN A 9 -2.83 -14.64 20.90
C ASN A 9 -3.18 -13.79 19.67
N PHE A 10 -3.42 -14.43 18.53
CA PHE A 10 -3.84 -13.72 17.31
C PHE A 10 -5.18 -13.03 17.50
N VAL A 11 -6.19 -13.71 18.03
CA VAL A 11 -7.53 -13.16 18.29
C VAL A 11 -7.46 -11.94 19.21
N VAL A 12 -6.66 -12.04 20.29
CA VAL A 12 -6.47 -10.92 21.23
C VAL A 12 -5.83 -9.72 20.53
N ARG A 13 -4.75 -9.93 19.77
CA ARG A 13 -4.08 -8.85 19.03
C ARG A 13 -4.99 -8.22 17.96
N TYR A 14 -5.73 -9.03 17.22
CA TYR A 14 -6.69 -8.57 16.25
C TYR A 14 -7.74 -7.65 16.89
N GLY A 15 -8.31 -8.07 18.03
CA GLY A 15 -9.24 -7.25 18.79
C GLY A 15 -8.65 -5.91 19.23
N GLN A 16 -7.43 -5.90 19.75
CA GLN A 16 -6.73 -4.68 20.15
C GLN A 16 -6.50 -3.72 18.96
N ILE A 17 -6.07 -4.23 17.81
CA ILE A 17 -5.87 -3.44 16.58
C ILE A 17 -7.19 -2.83 16.12
N ARG A 18 -8.24 -3.65 16.03
CA ARG A 18 -9.59 -3.20 15.63
C ARG A 18 -10.10 -2.09 16.55
N ASP A 19 -10.00 -2.29 17.86
CA ASP A 19 -10.49 -1.35 18.86
C ASP A 19 -9.70 -0.04 18.85
N GLU A 20 -8.39 -0.10 18.56
CA GLU A 20 -7.56 1.10 18.41
C GLU A 20 -7.95 1.92 17.17
N ILE A 21 -8.21 1.26 16.04
CA ILE A 21 -8.67 1.92 14.82
C ILE A 21 -10.08 2.52 15.04
N ALA A 22 -10.95 1.81 15.75
CA ALA A 22 -12.32 2.25 16.02
C ALA A 22 -12.39 3.55 16.84
N LYS A 23 -11.37 3.89 17.62
CA LYS A 23 -11.28 5.16 18.35
C LYS A 23 -11.25 6.37 17.41
N GLU A 24 -10.59 6.25 16.26
CA GLU A 24 -10.48 7.32 15.26
C GLU A 24 -11.54 7.23 14.16
N MET A 25 -12.19 6.06 13.98
CA MET A 25 -13.11 5.78 12.88
C MET A 25 -14.51 5.42 13.40
N ILE A 26 -15.29 6.45 13.76
CA ILE A 26 -16.64 6.26 14.28
C ILE A 26 -17.62 5.89 13.14
N GLY A 27 -18.40 4.83 13.33
CA GLY A 27 -19.48 4.43 12.42
C GLY A 27 -19.07 3.65 11.15
N GLN A 28 -17.79 3.21 11.05
CA GLN A 28 -17.30 2.44 9.90
C GLN A 28 -16.68 1.09 10.30
N GLN A 29 -17.24 0.44 11.31
CA GLN A 29 -16.69 -0.81 11.87
C GLN A 29 -16.57 -1.93 10.84
N ASP A 30 -17.58 -2.12 10.00
CA ASP A 30 -17.57 -3.14 8.94
C ASP A 30 -16.43 -2.91 7.92
N VAL A 31 -16.19 -1.65 7.56
CA VAL A 31 -15.12 -1.28 6.63
C VAL A 31 -13.75 -1.55 7.25
N VAL A 32 -13.57 -1.22 8.52
CA VAL A 32 -12.35 -1.50 9.28
C VAL A 32 -12.08 -3.01 9.34
N GLU A 33 -13.10 -3.81 9.63
CA GLU A 33 -12.99 -5.26 9.73
C GLU A 33 -12.60 -5.90 8.39
N HIS A 34 -13.29 -5.55 7.30
CA HIS A 34 -12.96 -6.04 5.97
C HIS A 34 -11.54 -5.64 5.54
N LEU A 35 -11.12 -4.42 5.87
CA LEU A 35 -9.79 -3.93 5.58
C LEU A 35 -8.71 -4.72 6.32
N LEU A 36 -8.91 -4.96 7.62
CA LEU A 36 -8.01 -5.78 8.44
C LEU A 36 -7.90 -7.20 7.92
N LEU A 37 -9.03 -7.83 7.59
CA LEU A 37 -9.04 -9.18 7.02
C LEU A 37 -8.27 -9.25 5.71
N ALA A 38 -8.45 -8.27 4.82
CA ALA A 38 -7.74 -8.22 3.56
C ALA A 38 -6.22 -8.05 3.77
N VAL A 39 -5.80 -7.19 4.69
CA VAL A 39 -4.37 -7.00 5.02
C VAL A 39 -3.76 -8.29 5.59
N ILE A 40 -4.46 -8.97 6.51
CA ILE A 40 -4.00 -10.24 7.11
C ILE A 40 -3.90 -11.34 6.04
N ALA A 41 -4.82 -11.34 5.08
CA ALA A 41 -4.81 -12.30 3.97
C ALA A 41 -3.77 -11.96 2.88
N GLY A 42 -3.02 -10.85 3.00
CA GLY A 42 -2.11 -10.37 1.95
C GLY A 42 -2.83 -9.98 0.65
N GLY A 43 -4.09 -9.55 0.77
CA GLY A 43 -4.94 -9.25 -0.36
C GLY A 43 -4.96 -7.76 -0.74
N ASN A 44 -5.54 -7.50 -1.92
CA ASN A 44 -5.76 -6.15 -2.42
C ASN A 44 -7.19 -5.69 -2.12
N VAL A 45 -7.38 -4.41 -1.86
CA VAL A 45 -8.68 -3.84 -1.50
C VAL A 45 -9.07 -2.74 -2.47
N LEU A 46 -10.30 -2.80 -2.96
CA LEU A 46 -10.91 -1.69 -3.69
C LEU A 46 -11.82 -0.87 -2.74
N LEU A 47 -11.43 0.38 -2.49
CA LEU A 47 -12.18 1.31 -1.65
C LEU A 47 -13.10 2.19 -2.51
N GLU A 48 -14.35 1.79 -2.68
CA GLU A 48 -15.37 2.60 -3.36
C GLU A 48 -16.16 3.45 -2.34
N GLY A 49 -16.79 4.52 -2.83
CA GLY A 49 -17.72 5.36 -2.07
C GLY A 49 -17.46 6.84 -2.23
N VAL A 50 -18.35 7.65 -1.63
CA VAL A 50 -18.39 9.11 -1.77
C VAL A 50 -17.07 9.76 -1.33
N PRO A 51 -16.59 10.79 -2.05
CA PRO A 51 -15.46 11.62 -1.59
C PRO A 51 -15.72 12.20 -0.20
N GLY A 52 -14.67 12.30 0.63
CA GLY A 52 -14.80 12.91 1.97
C GLY A 52 -15.10 11.95 3.13
N LEU A 53 -15.39 10.68 2.89
CA LEU A 53 -15.66 9.69 3.97
C LEU A 53 -14.40 9.23 4.75
N GLY A 54 -13.31 9.99 4.74
CA GLY A 54 -12.14 9.69 5.55
C GLY A 54 -11.34 8.44 5.12
N LYS A 55 -11.53 7.92 3.89
CA LYS A 55 -10.83 6.70 3.41
C LYS A 55 -9.31 6.79 3.52
N THR A 56 -8.71 7.92 3.15
CA THR A 56 -7.27 8.15 3.30
C THR A 56 -6.87 8.17 4.77
N HIS A 57 -7.71 8.74 5.63
CA HIS A 57 -7.47 8.76 7.07
C HIS A 57 -7.50 7.34 7.65
N LEU A 58 -8.49 6.53 7.25
CA LEU A 58 -8.60 5.13 7.65
C LEU A 58 -7.34 4.33 7.33
N VAL A 59 -6.88 4.39 6.07
CA VAL A 59 -5.68 3.66 5.64
C VAL A 59 -4.42 4.12 6.38
N ARG A 60 -4.33 5.44 6.62
CA ARG A 60 -3.22 6.03 7.37
C ARG A 60 -3.26 5.62 8.85
N THR A 61 -4.43 5.59 9.47
CA THR A 61 -4.61 5.11 10.85
C THR A 61 -4.22 3.64 10.95
N LEU A 62 -4.66 2.82 10.00
CA LEU A 62 -4.27 1.41 9.92
C LEU A 62 -2.74 1.24 9.88
N SER A 63 -2.04 1.97 9.02
CA SER A 63 -0.58 1.89 8.92
C SER A 63 0.13 2.28 10.22
N LYS A 64 -0.39 3.29 10.92
CA LYS A 64 0.14 3.71 12.23
C LYS A 64 -0.05 2.64 13.30
N VAL A 65 -1.27 2.08 13.39
CA VAL A 65 -1.58 1.04 14.39
C VAL A 65 -0.77 -0.22 14.15
N LEU A 66 -0.56 -0.60 12.88
CA LEU A 66 0.28 -1.73 12.50
C LEU A 66 1.79 -1.42 12.54
N SER A 67 2.17 -0.15 12.69
CA SER A 67 3.56 0.32 12.68
C SER A 67 4.32 -0.07 11.41
N VAL A 68 3.66 0.02 10.24
CA VAL A 68 4.23 -0.32 8.94
C VAL A 68 4.33 0.91 8.04
N PRO A 69 5.30 0.94 7.08
CA PRO A 69 5.42 2.00 6.10
C PRO A 69 4.17 2.18 5.26
N PHE A 70 3.78 3.45 5.06
CA PHE A 70 2.63 3.85 4.26
C PHE A 70 3.04 4.82 3.16
N SER A 71 2.54 4.60 1.96
CA SER A 71 2.65 5.55 0.85
C SER A 71 1.29 5.81 0.21
N ARG A 72 1.06 7.06 -0.20
CA ARG A 72 -0.08 7.43 -1.03
C ARG A 72 0.40 7.86 -2.40
N ILE A 73 -0.15 7.26 -3.42
CA ILE A 73 0.09 7.63 -4.82
C ILE A 73 -1.18 8.28 -5.35
N GLN A 74 -1.08 9.57 -5.70
CA GLN A 74 -2.13 10.28 -6.42
C GLN A 74 -1.85 10.13 -7.91
N PHE A 75 -2.67 9.36 -8.62
CA PHE A 75 -2.48 9.17 -10.05
C PHE A 75 -2.96 10.37 -10.85
N THR A 76 -2.11 10.81 -11.78
CA THR A 76 -2.34 11.91 -12.71
C THR A 76 -1.90 11.49 -14.11
N PRO A 77 -2.36 12.16 -15.18
CA PRO A 77 -1.97 11.80 -16.55
C PRO A 77 -0.47 11.92 -16.86
N ASP A 78 0.25 12.72 -16.10
CA ASP A 78 1.69 12.97 -16.24
C ASP A 78 2.56 12.05 -15.39
N LEU A 79 1.96 11.28 -14.45
CA LEU A 79 2.70 10.34 -13.59
C LEU A 79 3.31 9.20 -14.40
N MET A 80 4.62 9.05 -14.31
CA MET A 80 5.37 8.02 -15.02
C MET A 80 5.52 6.73 -14.20
N PRO A 81 5.69 5.57 -14.84
CA PRO A 81 5.97 4.32 -14.12
C PRO A 81 7.15 4.40 -13.14
N ALA A 82 8.23 5.10 -13.52
CA ALA A 82 9.42 5.28 -12.68
C ALA A 82 9.12 6.04 -11.38
N ASP A 83 8.12 6.92 -11.38
CA ASP A 83 7.72 7.67 -10.18
C ASP A 83 7.12 6.76 -9.12
N ILE A 84 6.52 5.65 -9.52
CA ILE A 84 5.90 4.69 -8.61
C ILE A 84 6.80 3.49 -8.30
N THR A 85 7.59 3.00 -9.28
CA THR A 85 8.48 1.84 -9.12
C THR A 85 9.85 2.21 -8.56
N GLY A 86 10.26 3.46 -8.70
CA GLY A 86 11.60 3.91 -8.36
C GLY A 86 12.54 3.94 -9.58
N THR A 87 13.71 4.55 -9.39
CA THR A 87 14.68 4.80 -10.45
C THR A 87 16.11 4.72 -9.94
N ASN A 88 17.06 4.55 -10.87
CA ASN A 88 18.48 4.68 -10.55
C ASN A 88 18.90 6.15 -10.59
N ILE A 89 19.48 6.63 -9.49
CA ILE A 89 20.06 7.97 -9.37
C ILE A 89 21.60 7.87 -9.38
N LEU A 90 22.25 8.89 -9.90
CA LEU A 90 23.71 9.01 -9.87
C LEU A 90 24.11 9.70 -8.57
N VAL A 91 24.82 8.98 -7.70
CA VAL A 91 25.30 9.49 -6.42
C VAL A 91 26.82 9.68 -6.52
N LYS A 92 27.31 10.84 -6.07
CA LYS A 92 28.75 11.08 -5.88
C LYS A 92 29.20 10.44 -4.59
N THR A 93 30.18 9.55 -4.66
CA THR A 93 30.86 8.96 -3.52
C THR A 93 32.35 9.34 -3.53
N GLU A 94 33.06 9.08 -2.45
CA GLU A 94 34.53 9.31 -2.37
C GLU A 94 35.29 8.51 -3.43
N GLU A 95 34.74 7.38 -3.89
CA GLU A 95 35.29 6.50 -4.92
C GLU A 95 34.88 6.88 -6.36
N GLY A 96 34.07 7.95 -6.55
CA GLY A 96 33.55 8.39 -7.84
C GLY A 96 32.03 8.35 -7.94
N ASN A 97 31.53 8.43 -9.16
CA ASN A 97 30.09 8.41 -9.42
C ASN A 97 29.55 6.97 -9.43
N LYS A 98 28.48 6.71 -8.68
CA LYS A 98 27.87 5.39 -8.56
C LYS A 98 26.35 5.47 -8.79
N PHE A 99 25.81 4.54 -9.58
CA PHE A 99 24.36 4.41 -9.67
C PHE A 99 23.80 3.74 -8.42
N GLN A 100 22.83 4.39 -7.79
CA GLN A 100 22.10 3.86 -6.64
C GLN A 100 20.61 3.82 -6.97
N PHE A 101 19.97 2.69 -6.69
CA PHE A 101 18.53 2.59 -6.83
C PHE A 101 17.84 3.35 -5.69
N GLN A 102 16.93 4.26 -6.08
CA GLN A 102 16.01 4.94 -5.17
C GLN A 102 14.64 4.28 -5.30
N PRO A 103 14.17 3.54 -4.26
CA PRO A 103 12.88 2.88 -4.31
C PRO A 103 11.74 3.89 -4.40
N GLY A 104 10.73 3.55 -5.18
CA GLY A 104 9.49 4.33 -5.29
C GLY A 104 8.49 3.96 -4.19
N PRO A 105 7.33 4.65 -4.17
CA PRO A 105 6.29 4.44 -3.15
C PRO A 105 5.70 3.02 -3.12
N LEU A 106 5.85 2.23 -4.18
CA LEU A 106 5.39 0.84 -4.22
C LEU A 106 6.13 -0.09 -3.24
N PHE A 107 7.29 0.33 -2.73
CA PHE A 107 8.06 -0.43 -1.73
C PHE A 107 7.56 -0.29 -0.29
N SER A 108 6.48 0.48 -0.08
CA SER A 108 5.83 0.56 1.23
C SER A 108 4.95 -0.68 1.49
N SER A 109 4.80 -1.06 2.77
CA SER A 109 3.95 -2.20 3.14
C SER A 109 2.46 -1.92 2.91
N ILE A 110 2.02 -0.67 3.06
CA ILE A 110 0.66 -0.25 2.72
C ILE A 110 0.73 0.85 1.67
N VAL A 111 0.10 0.62 0.52
CA VAL A 111 0.04 1.59 -0.58
C VAL A 111 -1.41 1.95 -0.89
N LEU A 112 -1.75 3.23 -0.79
CA LEU A 112 -3.03 3.76 -1.26
C LEU A 112 -2.87 4.36 -2.65
N ALA A 113 -3.40 3.68 -3.65
CA ALA A 113 -3.45 4.14 -5.03
C ALA A 113 -4.76 4.91 -5.28
N ASP A 114 -4.65 6.22 -5.43
CA ASP A 114 -5.78 7.15 -5.53
C ASP A 114 -5.98 7.63 -6.96
N GLU A 115 -7.21 7.55 -7.47
CA GLU A 115 -7.59 7.97 -8.84
C GLU A 115 -6.82 7.26 -9.95
N ILE A 116 -6.61 5.96 -9.83
CA ILE A 116 -5.85 5.14 -10.79
C ILE A 116 -6.35 5.28 -12.24
N ASN A 117 -7.64 5.54 -12.43
CA ASN A 117 -8.27 5.75 -13.73
C ASN A 117 -7.75 6.98 -14.49
N ARG A 118 -7.06 7.91 -13.80
CA ARG A 118 -6.44 9.09 -14.42
C ARG A 118 -5.04 8.82 -14.97
N ALA A 119 -4.42 7.72 -14.56
CA ALA A 119 -3.08 7.36 -15.03
C ALA A 119 -3.08 6.91 -16.49
N THR A 120 -1.92 7.06 -17.13
CA THR A 120 -1.70 6.47 -18.46
C THR A 120 -1.78 4.93 -18.37
N PRO A 121 -2.18 4.23 -19.47
CA PRO A 121 -2.19 2.77 -19.49
C PRO A 121 -0.85 2.13 -19.09
N LYS A 122 0.26 2.78 -19.43
CA LYS A 122 1.62 2.32 -19.08
C LYS A 122 1.86 2.35 -17.57
N THR A 123 1.43 3.40 -16.89
CA THR A 123 1.55 3.53 -15.43
C THR A 123 0.59 2.59 -14.70
N GLN A 124 -0.63 2.41 -15.22
CA GLN A 124 -1.57 1.43 -14.70
C GLN A 124 -1.01 0.00 -14.79
N SER A 125 -0.42 -0.36 -15.95
CA SER A 125 0.18 -1.68 -16.15
C SER A 125 1.33 -1.94 -15.18
N ALA A 126 2.17 -0.94 -14.92
CA ALA A 126 3.26 -1.06 -13.95
C ALA A 126 2.76 -1.32 -12.52
N LEU A 127 1.65 -0.68 -12.11
CA LEU A 127 1.02 -0.95 -10.83
C LEU A 127 0.44 -2.36 -10.77
N LEU A 128 -0.31 -2.78 -11.81
CA LEU A 128 -0.94 -4.10 -11.85
C LEU A 128 0.10 -5.23 -11.87
N GLU A 129 1.21 -5.05 -12.61
CA GLU A 129 2.34 -5.98 -12.60
C GLU A 129 2.91 -6.12 -11.18
N ALA A 130 3.17 -4.99 -10.50
CA ALA A 130 3.69 -5.00 -9.14
C ALA A 130 2.74 -5.70 -8.15
N MET A 131 1.42 -5.53 -8.33
CA MET A 131 0.40 -6.19 -7.50
C MET A 131 0.32 -7.70 -7.74
N GLN A 132 0.54 -8.15 -8.99
CA GLN A 132 0.49 -9.55 -9.38
C GLN A 132 1.74 -10.32 -8.98
N GLU A 133 2.90 -9.74 -9.29
CA GLU A 133 4.20 -10.41 -9.15
C GLU A 133 4.85 -10.17 -7.78
N HIS A 134 4.29 -9.28 -6.96
CA HIS A 134 4.92 -8.80 -5.73
C HIS A 134 6.38 -8.36 -5.93
N ALA A 135 6.66 -7.81 -7.11
CA ALA A 135 7.97 -7.35 -7.53
C ALA A 135 7.85 -6.22 -8.54
N VAL A 136 8.89 -5.40 -8.66
CA VAL A 136 9.00 -4.38 -9.70
C VAL A 136 10.29 -4.55 -10.48
N THR A 137 10.22 -4.34 -11.79
CA THR A 137 11.40 -4.29 -12.66
C THR A 137 11.75 -2.83 -12.91
N ALA A 138 12.88 -2.39 -12.34
CA ALA A 138 13.39 -1.03 -12.47
C ALA A 138 14.92 -1.03 -12.67
N GLY A 139 15.37 -0.22 -13.63
CA GLY A 139 16.80 -0.14 -13.96
C GLY A 139 17.41 -1.46 -14.44
N GLY A 140 16.62 -2.31 -15.11
CA GLY A 140 17.06 -3.62 -15.62
C GLY A 140 17.17 -4.72 -14.56
N GLN A 141 16.70 -4.48 -13.33
CA GLN A 141 16.72 -5.45 -12.24
C GLN A 141 15.31 -5.63 -11.66
N THR A 142 14.93 -6.88 -11.42
CA THR A 142 13.69 -7.20 -10.69
C THR A 142 13.98 -7.17 -9.19
N ARG A 143 13.16 -6.42 -8.45
CA ARG A 143 13.27 -6.22 -7.01
C ARG A 143 11.98 -6.67 -6.34
N PRO A 144 12.06 -7.56 -5.36
CA PRO A 144 10.87 -8.00 -4.62
C PRO A 144 10.31 -6.83 -3.80
N LEU A 145 9.00 -6.77 -3.69
CA LEU A 145 8.27 -5.93 -2.75
C LEU A 145 8.14 -6.66 -1.40
N ALA A 146 7.69 -5.96 -0.37
CA ALA A 146 7.43 -6.60 0.91
C ALA A 146 6.38 -7.71 0.75
N SER A 147 6.63 -8.88 1.32
CA SER A 147 5.71 -10.03 1.24
C SER A 147 4.36 -9.79 1.90
N ASP A 148 4.31 -8.82 2.79
CA ASP A 148 3.14 -8.36 3.54
C ASP A 148 2.53 -7.07 2.97
N SER A 149 2.92 -6.68 1.75
CA SER A 149 2.37 -5.47 1.11
C SER A 149 0.89 -5.63 0.81
N ALA A 150 0.10 -4.66 1.26
CA ALA A 150 -1.33 -4.55 1.00
C ALA A 150 -1.62 -3.31 0.14
N TRP A 151 -2.34 -3.52 -0.94
CA TRP A 151 -2.64 -2.49 -1.91
C TRP A 151 -4.10 -2.06 -1.79
N MET A 152 -4.31 -0.76 -1.66
CA MET A 152 -5.63 -0.19 -1.54
C MET A 152 -5.89 0.74 -2.71
N LEU A 153 -6.72 0.28 -3.62
CA LEU A 153 -7.12 1.03 -4.80
C LEU A 153 -8.33 1.91 -4.46
N ARG A 154 -8.24 3.18 -4.76
CA ARG A 154 -9.36 4.11 -4.67
C ARG A 154 -9.69 4.65 -6.06
N ASN A 155 -10.90 4.41 -6.50
CA ASN A 155 -11.47 5.01 -7.69
C ASN A 155 -12.52 6.06 -7.28
N CYS A 156 -12.29 7.32 -7.59
CA CYS A 156 -13.33 8.34 -7.50
C CYS A 156 -14.09 8.32 -8.83
N ARG A 157 -15.29 7.73 -8.86
CA ARG A 157 -16.23 7.99 -9.94
C ARG A 157 -16.61 9.46 -9.84
N HIS A 158 -16.19 10.25 -10.81
CA HIS A 158 -16.82 11.54 -11.04
C HIS A 158 -18.19 11.24 -11.63
N SER A 159 -19.22 11.45 -10.83
CA SER A 159 -20.61 11.58 -11.29
C SER A 159 -20.78 12.93 -11.96
#